data_de4556e67e6ae8dcf2582af5f7112260
#
_entry.id   de4556e67e6ae8dcf2582af5f7112260
#
_cell.length_a   1.000
_cell.length_b   1.000
_cell.length_c   1.000
_cell.angle_alpha   90.00
_cell.angle_beta   90.00
_cell.angle_gamma   90.00
#
_symmetry.space_group_name_H-M   'P 1'
#
loop_
_entity.id
_entity.type
_entity.pdbx_description
1 polymer ?
#
loop_
_entity_poly.entity_id
_entity_poly.type
_entity_poly.pdbx_seq_one_letter_code
_entity_poly.pdbx_strand_id
1 'polypeptide(L)'
;MIWAKNLFRSCNHPETFGVPAPFYFPMSEPTEFPRTWPNSPLARIARLVLGNKSNVAMVIGQTVHLSGATREEFLADAEWLAHERVHIRQFREHGFVPFLWKYLVESARVGYFNNKFEVEAREEARRLTQGKH
;
A
#
# COMPACT_ATOMS: atom_id res chain seq x y z
N MET A 1 -0.48 -6.96 0.74
CA MET A 1 -0.88 -6.66 -0.64
C MET A 1 -2.23 -5.96 -0.76
N ILE A 2 -3.03 -6.01 0.26
CA ILE A 2 -4.33 -5.34 0.28
C ILE A 2 -4.30 -4.29 1.38
N TRP A 3 -4.39 -3.04 1.00
CA TRP A 3 -4.56 -1.93 1.94
C TRP A 3 -6.02 -1.48 1.94
N ALA A 4 -6.66 -1.55 3.09
CA ALA A 4 -8.01 -1.05 3.28
C ALA A 4 -7.94 0.19 4.19
N LYS A 5 -8.17 1.35 3.60
CA LYS A 5 -7.94 2.65 4.23
C LYS A 5 -8.62 2.87 5.58
N ASN A 6 -9.73 2.20 5.83
CA ASN A 6 -10.49 2.40 7.06
C ASN A 6 -10.26 1.34 8.15
N LEU A 7 -9.49 0.28 7.89
CA LEU A 7 -9.22 -0.75 8.88
C LEU A 7 -8.17 -0.34 9.93
N PHE A 8 -7.41 0.73 9.66
CA PHE A 8 -6.29 1.16 10.49
C PHE A 8 -6.41 2.60 10.99
N ARG A 9 -7.62 3.15 11.02
CA ARG A 9 -7.89 4.48 11.54
C ARG A 9 -7.92 4.50 13.07
N SER A 10 -6.90 3.96 13.71
CA SER A 10 -6.81 3.99 15.17
C SER A 10 -5.49 4.57 15.67
N CYS A 11 -5.02 5.62 15.05
CA CYS A 11 -4.01 6.45 15.68
C CYS A 11 -4.45 7.89 15.48
N ASN A 12 -4.91 8.52 16.54
CA ASN A 12 -5.04 9.96 16.65
C ASN A 12 -3.71 10.60 16.31
N HIS A 13 -3.50 10.92 15.05
CA HIS A 13 -2.47 11.88 14.73
C HIS A 13 -3.05 13.26 14.96
N PRO A 14 -2.40 14.10 15.77
CA PRO A 14 -2.72 15.50 15.73
C PRO A 14 -2.52 15.94 14.27
N GLU A 15 -3.56 16.47 13.69
CA GLU A 15 -3.49 17.09 12.39
C GLU A 15 -2.48 18.22 12.45
N THR A 16 -1.25 17.89 12.19
CA THR A 16 -0.29 18.92 11.88
C THR A 16 -0.61 19.39 10.46
N PHE A 17 -1.30 20.50 10.35
CA PHE A 17 -1.40 21.25 9.13
C PHE A 17 0.00 21.75 8.74
N GLY A 18 0.85 20.81 8.32
CA GLY A 18 2.09 21.14 7.66
C GLY A 18 1.80 21.25 6.18
N VAL A 19 2.16 22.37 5.57
CA VAL A 19 2.31 22.47 4.12
C VAL A 19 3.05 21.21 3.67
N PRO A 20 2.52 20.43 2.70
CA PRO A 20 3.23 19.27 2.21
C PRO A 20 4.59 19.73 1.71
N ALA A 21 5.63 19.44 2.48
CA ALA A 21 6.97 19.59 1.99
C ALA A 21 7.08 18.73 0.71
N PRO A 22 7.72 19.23 -0.33
CA PRO A 22 7.90 18.46 -1.54
C PRO A 22 8.51 17.12 -1.15
N PHE A 23 7.84 16.02 -1.56
CA PHE A 23 8.27 14.68 -1.24
C PHE A 23 9.70 14.47 -1.72
N TYR A 24 10.64 14.46 -0.80
CA TYR A 24 12.00 14.09 -1.10
C TYR A 24 12.08 12.57 -1.10
N PHE A 25 11.85 11.97 -2.25
CA PHE A 25 12.27 10.60 -2.47
C PHE A 25 13.77 10.59 -2.73
N PRO A 26 14.53 9.69 -2.07
CA PRO A 26 15.94 9.56 -2.40
C PRO A 26 16.08 9.30 -3.91
N MET A 27 17.03 9.94 -4.55
CA MET A 27 17.20 10.00 -6.01
C MET A 27 17.45 8.64 -6.69
N SER A 28 17.46 7.56 -5.94
CA SER A 28 17.59 6.19 -6.44
C SER A 28 16.26 5.49 -6.75
N GLU A 29 15.13 6.09 -6.36
CA GLU A 29 13.82 5.53 -6.68
C GLU A 29 13.29 6.15 -7.97
N PRO A 30 12.75 5.34 -8.88
CA PRO A 30 12.12 5.89 -10.07
C PRO A 30 11.00 6.85 -9.67
N THR A 31 11.08 8.06 -10.16
CA THR A 31 10.11 9.14 -9.91
C THR A 31 8.75 8.88 -10.56
N GLU A 32 8.63 7.78 -11.27
CA GLU A 32 7.37 7.41 -11.91
C GLU A 32 6.35 6.93 -10.90
N PHE A 33 5.15 7.47 -10.99
CA PHE A 33 4.01 6.97 -10.25
C PHE A 33 3.67 5.55 -10.71
N PRO A 34 3.30 4.65 -9.79
CA PRO A 34 2.96 3.29 -10.16
C PRO A 34 1.77 3.24 -11.11
N ARG A 35 1.75 2.23 -11.95
CA ARG A 35 0.56 1.94 -12.77
C ARG A 35 -0.61 1.63 -11.85
N THR A 36 -1.74 2.24 -12.13
CA THR A 36 -2.97 1.99 -11.39
C THR A 36 -4.06 1.47 -12.32
N TRP A 37 -4.87 0.55 -11.81
CA TRP A 37 -6.06 0.08 -12.48
C TRP A 37 -7.28 0.39 -11.59
N PRO A 38 -7.95 1.53 -11.82
CA PRO A 38 -9.14 1.89 -11.06
C PRO A 38 -10.29 0.92 -11.33
N ASN A 39 -11.10 0.63 -10.30
CA ASN A 39 -12.24 -0.29 -10.39
C ASN A 39 -11.89 -1.68 -10.97
N SER A 40 -10.68 -2.15 -10.68
CA SER A 40 -10.23 -3.47 -11.09
C SER A 40 -11.18 -4.57 -10.57
N PRO A 41 -11.52 -5.59 -11.39
CA PRO A 41 -12.32 -6.73 -10.92
C PRO A 41 -11.72 -7.42 -9.70
N LEU A 42 -10.39 -7.56 -9.65
CA LEU A 42 -9.69 -8.19 -8.53
C LEU A 42 -9.82 -7.36 -7.25
N ALA A 43 -9.63 -6.05 -7.34
CA ALA A 43 -9.81 -5.15 -6.19
C ALA A 43 -11.27 -5.09 -5.73
N ARG A 44 -12.22 -5.22 -6.64
CA ARG A 44 -13.65 -5.31 -6.31
C ARG A 44 -13.96 -6.58 -5.52
N ILE A 45 -13.42 -7.72 -5.94
CA ILE A 45 -13.56 -8.98 -5.20
C ILE A 45 -12.94 -8.86 -3.81
N ALA A 46 -11.72 -8.33 -3.70
CA ALA A 46 -11.06 -8.08 -2.43
C ALA A 46 -11.89 -7.18 -1.51
N ARG A 47 -12.48 -6.13 -2.06
CA ARG A 47 -13.36 -5.22 -1.32
C ARG A 47 -14.63 -5.92 -0.82
N LEU A 48 -15.23 -6.80 -1.62
CA LEU A 48 -16.39 -7.60 -1.19
C LEU A 48 -16.03 -8.54 -0.04
N VAL A 49 -14.88 -9.22 -0.14
CA VAL A 49 -14.37 -10.10 0.93
C VAL A 49 -14.15 -9.33 2.23
N LEU A 50 -13.70 -8.09 2.15
CA LEU A 50 -13.49 -7.19 3.30
C LEU A 50 -14.77 -6.50 3.79
N GLY A 51 -15.95 -6.88 3.30
CA GLY A 51 -17.24 -6.34 3.74
C GLY A 51 -17.64 -5.02 3.12
N ASN A 52 -17.05 -4.65 1.99
CA ASN A 52 -17.43 -3.49 1.16
C ASN A 52 -17.39 -2.10 1.87
N LYS A 53 -16.70 -2.00 3.01
CA LYS A 53 -16.70 -0.80 3.86
C LYS A 53 -15.49 0.11 3.67
N SER A 54 -14.53 -0.31 2.87
CA SER A 54 -13.25 0.38 2.75
C SER A 54 -12.80 0.54 1.31
N ASN A 55 -12.07 1.61 1.06
CA ASN A 55 -11.32 1.73 -0.18
C ASN A 55 -10.16 0.75 -0.16
N VAL A 56 -9.94 0.03 -1.24
CA VAL A 56 -8.96 -1.04 -1.33
C VAL A 56 -7.94 -0.73 -2.42
N ALA A 57 -6.68 -0.89 -2.10
CA ALA A 57 -5.61 -1.05 -3.07
C ALA A 57 -4.97 -2.43 -2.90
N MET A 58 -4.63 -3.04 -4.00
CA MET A 58 -3.96 -4.33 -4.04
C MET A 58 -2.89 -4.32 -5.12
N VAL A 59 -1.66 -4.61 -4.74
CA VAL A 59 -0.55 -4.71 -5.71
C VAL A 59 -0.47 -6.13 -6.26
N ILE A 60 -0.41 -6.21 -7.58
CA ILE A 60 -0.09 -7.43 -8.31
C ILE A 60 1.05 -7.11 -9.28
N GLY A 61 2.22 -7.66 -9.02
CA GLY A 61 3.42 -7.34 -9.78
C GLY A 61 3.83 -5.89 -9.60
N GLN A 62 3.63 -5.08 -10.64
CA GLN A 62 3.96 -3.65 -10.65
C GLN A 62 2.73 -2.75 -10.84
N THR A 63 1.54 -3.32 -10.72
CA THR A 63 0.29 -2.60 -10.93
C THR A 63 -0.51 -2.55 -9.64
N VAL A 64 -0.99 -1.37 -9.28
CA VAL A 64 -1.90 -1.15 -8.15
C VAL A 64 -3.34 -1.22 -8.64
N HIS A 65 -4.08 -2.20 -8.15
CA HIS A 65 -5.50 -2.38 -8.44
C HIS A 65 -6.31 -1.65 -7.37
N LEU A 66 -7.17 -0.75 -7.78
CA LEU A 66 -7.98 0.09 -6.88
C LEU A 66 -9.46 -0.30 -6.92
N SER A 67 -10.13 -0.22 -5.79
CA SER A 67 -11.58 -0.25 -5.69
C SER A 67 -12.07 0.70 -4.59
N GLY A 68 -13.05 1.52 -4.93
CA GLY A 68 -13.62 2.50 -4.02
C GLY A 68 -12.86 3.82 -3.95
N ALA A 69 -11.71 3.93 -4.61
CA ALA A 69 -10.94 5.17 -4.70
C ALA A 69 -10.52 5.43 -6.14
N THR A 70 -10.36 6.69 -6.49
CA THR A 70 -9.80 7.11 -7.76
C THR A 70 -8.26 7.07 -7.72
N ARG A 71 -7.65 7.12 -8.89
CA ARG A 71 -6.19 7.25 -9.00
C ARG A 71 -5.69 8.52 -8.28
N GLU A 72 -6.39 9.62 -8.45
CA GLU A 72 -6.05 10.91 -7.86
C GLU A 72 -6.09 10.87 -6.33
N GLU A 73 -7.12 10.26 -5.76
CA GLU A 73 -7.23 10.05 -4.31
C GLU A 73 -6.10 9.16 -3.77
N PHE A 74 -5.78 8.10 -4.49
CA PHE A 74 -4.67 7.21 -4.13
C PHE A 74 -3.33 7.95 -4.17
N LEU A 75 -3.05 8.70 -5.23
CA LEU A 75 -1.79 9.42 -5.38
C LEU A 75 -1.64 10.60 -4.41
N ALA A 76 -2.76 11.14 -3.94
CA ALA A 76 -2.77 12.22 -2.95
C ALA A 76 -2.49 11.72 -1.52
N ASP A 77 -2.67 10.44 -1.26
CA ASP A 77 -2.41 9.83 0.05
C ASP A 77 -0.97 9.28 0.09
N ALA A 78 -0.07 10.06 0.66
CA ALA A 78 1.35 9.75 0.68
C ALA A 78 1.69 8.45 1.42
N GLU A 79 1.01 8.15 2.52
CA GLU A 79 1.24 6.92 3.28
C GLU A 79 0.74 5.71 2.52
N TRP A 80 -0.42 5.82 1.92
CA TRP A 80 -0.98 4.76 1.09
C TRP A 80 -0.08 4.48 -0.12
N LEU A 81 0.30 5.51 -0.84
CA LEU A 81 1.22 5.39 -1.99
C LEU A 81 2.56 4.76 -1.58
N ALA A 82 3.15 5.20 -0.46
CA ALA A 82 4.41 4.65 0.03
C ALA A 82 4.29 3.16 0.39
N HIS A 83 3.19 2.77 1.03
CA HIS A 83 2.90 1.37 1.36
C HIS A 83 2.87 0.47 0.12
N GLU A 84 2.09 0.86 -0.89
CA GLU A 84 1.97 0.08 -2.13
C GLU A 84 3.28 0.02 -2.92
N ARG A 85 4.09 1.06 -2.86
CA ARG A 85 5.44 1.06 -3.47
C ARG A 85 6.37 0.03 -2.84
N VAL A 86 6.27 -0.20 -1.54
CA VAL A 86 7.03 -1.26 -0.88
C VAL A 86 6.64 -2.62 -1.46
N HIS A 87 5.35 -2.90 -1.66
CA HIS A 87 4.92 -4.16 -2.27
C HIS A 87 5.41 -4.31 -3.71
N ILE A 88 5.40 -3.24 -4.50
CA ILE A 88 5.98 -3.26 -5.86
C ILE A 88 7.48 -3.64 -5.80
N ARG A 89 8.22 -3.04 -4.85
CA ARG A 89 9.63 -3.38 -4.63
C ARG A 89 9.80 -4.85 -4.23
N GLN A 90 8.98 -5.35 -3.30
CA GLN A 90 9.02 -6.74 -2.86
C GLN A 90 8.77 -7.72 -4.02
N PHE A 91 7.82 -7.43 -4.91
CA PHE A 91 7.62 -8.21 -6.13
C PHE A 91 8.84 -8.18 -7.04
N ARG A 92 9.50 -7.04 -7.15
CA ARG A 92 10.69 -6.89 -7.99
C ARG A 92 11.89 -7.65 -7.42
N GLU A 93 12.11 -7.57 -6.10
CA GLU A 93 13.25 -8.18 -5.42
C GLU A 93 13.14 -9.71 -5.34
N HIS A 94 11.96 -10.22 -5.08
CA HIS A 94 11.71 -11.65 -4.88
C HIS A 94 11.27 -12.39 -6.15
N GLY A 95 10.82 -11.69 -7.17
CA GLY A 95 10.15 -12.25 -8.34
C GLY A 95 8.65 -12.49 -8.08
N PHE A 96 7.86 -12.52 -9.14
CA PHE A 96 6.40 -12.56 -9.05
C PHE A 96 5.89 -13.80 -8.31
N VAL A 97 6.19 -15.00 -8.82
CA VAL A 97 5.67 -16.26 -8.25
C VAL A 97 6.27 -16.55 -6.87
N PRO A 98 7.60 -16.44 -6.66
CA PRO A 98 8.17 -16.66 -5.33
C PRO A 98 7.64 -15.70 -4.26
N PHE A 99 7.45 -14.43 -4.61
CA PHE A 99 6.91 -13.46 -3.65
C PHE A 99 5.46 -13.77 -3.29
N LEU A 100 4.62 -14.02 -4.29
CA LEU A 100 3.22 -14.36 -4.07
C LEU A 100 3.07 -15.59 -3.17
N TRP A 101 3.88 -16.63 -3.42
CA TRP A 101 3.90 -17.82 -2.58
C TRP A 101 4.31 -17.52 -1.14
N LYS A 102 5.42 -16.82 -0.96
CA LYS A 102 5.92 -16.42 0.37
C LYS A 102 4.88 -15.59 1.13
N TYR A 103 4.24 -14.66 0.44
CA TYR A 103 3.20 -13.81 1.01
C TYR A 103 1.99 -14.62 1.48
N LEU A 104 1.50 -15.53 0.64
CA LEU A 104 0.34 -16.38 0.96
C LEU A 104 0.65 -17.33 2.12
N VAL A 105 1.79 -17.99 2.12
CA VAL A 105 2.22 -18.87 3.21
C VAL A 105 2.35 -18.11 4.52
N GLU A 106 2.96 -16.94 4.50
CA GLU A 106 3.11 -16.12 5.70
C GLU A 106 1.74 -15.63 6.21
N SER A 107 0.86 -15.20 5.30
CA SER A 107 -0.51 -14.81 5.67
C SER A 107 -1.31 -15.94 6.28
N ALA A 108 -1.16 -17.17 5.77
CA ALA A 108 -1.81 -18.34 6.33
C ALA A 108 -1.27 -18.70 7.72
N ARG A 109 0.01 -18.45 7.95
CA ARG A 109 0.70 -18.78 9.21
C ARG A 109 0.42 -17.79 10.32
N VAL A 110 0.47 -16.51 10.08
CA VAL A 110 0.41 -15.45 11.10
C VAL A 110 -0.73 -14.46 10.89
N GLY A 111 -1.52 -14.62 9.85
CA GLY A 111 -2.57 -13.68 9.45
C GLY A 111 -2.04 -12.49 8.65
N TYR A 112 -2.94 -11.82 7.95
CA TYR A 112 -2.62 -10.68 7.12
C TYR A 112 -1.90 -9.56 7.89
N PHE A 113 -2.42 -9.18 9.05
CA PHE A 113 -1.90 -8.06 9.82
C PHE A 113 -0.45 -8.27 10.28
N ASN A 114 -0.12 -9.50 10.68
CA ASN A 114 1.20 -9.87 11.19
C ASN A 114 2.14 -10.41 10.11
N ASN A 115 1.68 -10.47 8.87
CA ASN A 115 2.53 -10.85 7.75
C ASN A 115 3.74 -9.91 7.67
N LYS A 116 4.95 -10.47 7.68
CA LYS A 116 6.19 -9.68 7.71
C LYS A 116 6.30 -8.67 6.56
N PHE A 117 5.78 -9.01 5.39
CA PHE A 117 5.80 -8.11 4.23
C PHE A 117 4.86 -6.91 4.42
N GLU A 118 3.73 -7.13 5.10
CA GLU A 118 2.81 -6.06 5.48
C GLU A 118 3.36 -5.19 6.61
N VAL A 119 4.01 -5.80 7.58
CA VAL A 119 4.68 -5.08 8.67
C VAL A 119 5.77 -4.16 8.09
N GLU A 120 6.63 -4.70 7.22
CA GLU A 120 7.67 -3.92 6.53
C GLU A 120 7.06 -2.74 5.76
N ALA A 121 6.00 -3.00 4.98
CA ALA A 121 5.35 -1.96 4.18
C ALA A 121 4.76 -0.84 5.05
N ARG A 122 4.10 -1.19 6.16
CA ARG A 122 3.56 -0.19 7.09
C ARG A 122 4.64 0.63 7.78
N GLU A 123 5.69 -0.02 8.25
CA GLU A 123 6.79 0.66 8.93
C GLU A 123 7.54 1.60 8.01
N GLU A 124 7.83 1.16 6.80
CA GLU A 124 8.52 1.99 5.83
C GLU A 124 7.65 3.15 5.35
N ALA A 125 6.35 2.92 5.10
CA ALA A 125 5.42 3.99 4.76
C ALA A 125 5.37 5.07 5.86
N ARG A 126 5.27 4.67 7.12
CA ARG A 126 5.31 5.59 8.25
C ARG A 126 6.63 6.36 8.33
N ARG A 127 7.76 5.67 8.17
CA ARG A 127 9.08 6.30 8.18
C ARG A 127 9.21 7.36 7.10
N LEU A 128 8.73 7.06 5.89
CA LEU A 128 8.82 7.98 4.75
C LEU A 128 7.90 9.20 4.90
N THR A 129 6.76 9.02 5.56
CA THR A 129 5.76 10.09 5.70
C THR A 129 5.90 10.89 7.00
N GLN A 130 6.42 10.27 8.05
CA GLN A 130 6.57 10.91 9.37
C GLN A 130 8.02 11.28 9.71
N GLY A 131 8.98 10.74 9.01
CA GLY A 131 10.41 10.85 9.32
C GLY A 131 11.07 12.17 8.91
N LYS A 132 10.31 13.22 8.70
CA LYS A 132 10.83 14.55 8.39
C LYS A 132 10.66 15.49 9.58
N HIS A 133 11.43 15.24 10.55
CA HIS A 133 11.72 16.25 11.57
C HIS A 133 13.18 16.65 11.49
#